data_0f23bf5e1d89616630bfa9fa5d4ae555
#
_entry.id   0f23bf5e1d89616630bfa9fa5d4ae555
#
_cell.length_a   1.000
_cell.length_b   1.000
_cell.length_c   1.000
_cell.angle_alpha   90.00
_cell.angle_beta   90.00
_cell.angle_gamma   90.00
#
_symmetry.space_group_name_H-M   'P 1'
#
loop_
_entity.id
_entity.type
_entity.pdbx_description
1 polymer ?
#
loop_
_entity_poly.entity_id
_entity_poly.type
_entity_poly.pdbx_seq_one_letter_code
_entity_poly.pdbx_strand_id
1 'polypeptide(L)'
;TDGSTILVNGPQFGNFNPAYVFSIGLHGAGFDVVGNTPFAYPSILFGHNAHVTWGSTAGFGDDVDIYAEKLDPADRTRYFHNGEWKTMEKRTELIQVKGAAPVLMDVYRTVHGIVTKFDDTQHVAYAKARAWEGYELQSLMAWTHKAQSRNWDQWKQQAARHALTINWYYADDRGNIGYAHTGFYPKRKPGHDPRLPVPGTGEMDWDGMLPFSTNPQVYNPRQGFIANWNNQPMRGYPSTDLFAIVWGQADRYAEIETRLKAMTANGGKVSAQQMWDLIRTTSYADVNRRHFLPFLQRAVAGLPADDARARLVAGLASWDGMGTSDKQSGYYDNAGPAVMDAWLRAMLKATLADEMPADFFKWYSATGYPTQAAPATGSVNLTVGVKALFNALAGKDAGVPQQYDFFNGQRPEAVSLAALDEALATLQKAYGQDPASWRIPAPPMVFAPKNFLGVPQADDKAVLSYPATQNRGTENNMTVFDGKGVRAVDVVAPGQSGFVAPDGTASVHTRDQFDLYNQFGNKRVWFTDAEVRANAKSVETLRY
;
A
#
# COMPACT_ATOMS: atom_id res chain seq x y z
N THR A 1 9.05 -22.29 12.59
CA THR A 1 8.78 -23.25 11.52
C THR A 1 9.30 -24.63 11.91
N ASP A 2 8.94 -25.65 11.17
CA ASP A 2 9.45 -27.03 11.26
C ASP A 2 10.87 -27.20 10.68
N GLY A 3 11.58 -26.11 10.50
CA GLY A 3 12.84 -25.98 9.77
C GLY A 3 12.68 -25.28 8.43
N SER A 4 11.43 -25.05 7.98
CA SER A 4 11.14 -24.34 6.72
C SER A 4 11.36 -22.84 6.85
N THR A 5 11.75 -22.21 5.76
CA THR A 5 11.73 -20.76 5.61
C THR A 5 10.57 -20.38 4.71
N ILE A 6 9.76 -19.42 5.14
CA ILE A 6 8.50 -19.07 4.46
C ILE A 6 8.48 -17.57 4.18
N LEU A 7 8.19 -17.19 2.93
CA LEU A 7 7.88 -15.83 2.55
C LEU A 7 6.47 -15.80 1.97
N VAL A 8 5.60 -14.95 2.54
CA VAL A 8 4.28 -14.62 2.00
C VAL A 8 4.29 -13.18 1.55
N ASN A 9 3.81 -12.92 0.34
CA ASN A 9 3.71 -11.57 -0.20
C ASN A 9 2.32 -11.38 -0.82
N GLY A 10 1.80 -10.14 -0.76
CA GLY A 10 0.48 -9.81 -1.32
C GLY A 10 0.37 -8.31 -1.56
N PRO A 11 0.97 -7.81 -2.65
CA PRO A 11 0.93 -6.39 -2.98
C PRO A 11 -0.48 -5.95 -3.37
N GLN A 12 -0.86 -4.75 -2.95
CA GLN A 12 -2.17 -4.15 -3.20
C GLN A 12 -2.05 -3.13 -4.33
N PHE A 13 -2.22 -3.59 -5.57
CA PHE A 13 -2.14 -2.74 -6.79
C PHE A 13 -3.50 -2.24 -7.29
N GLY A 14 -4.61 -2.68 -6.68
CA GLY A 14 -5.96 -2.44 -7.16
C GLY A 14 -6.55 -3.65 -7.89
N ASN A 15 -7.87 -3.66 -8.01
CA ASN A 15 -8.63 -4.77 -8.56
C ASN A 15 -8.95 -4.50 -10.03
N PHE A 16 -8.12 -5.04 -10.91
CA PHE A 16 -8.23 -4.87 -12.36
C PHE A 16 -8.60 -6.16 -13.07
N ASN A 17 -9.26 -6.04 -14.23
CA ASN A 17 -9.50 -7.13 -15.15
C ASN A 17 -8.95 -6.76 -16.55
N PRO A 18 -7.91 -7.43 -17.08
CA PRO A 18 -7.12 -8.52 -16.48
C PRO A 18 -6.31 -8.07 -15.27
N ALA A 19 -5.75 -9.02 -14.53
CA ALA A 19 -4.91 -8.76 -13.39
C ALA A 19 -3.72 -7.87 -13.74
N TYR A 20 -3.29 -7.06 -12.76
CA TYR A 20 -2.12 -6.18 -12.91
C TYR A 20 -0.81 -6.96 -13.05
N VAL A 21 -0.71 -8.09 -12.39
CA VAL A 21 0.47 -8.95 -12.42
C VAL A 21 0.20 -10.23 -13.23
N PHE A 22 1.27 -10.81 -13.71
CA PHE A 22 1.30 -11.96 -14.58
C PHE A 22 2.28 -12.99 -14.00
N SER A 23 1.85 -14.24 -13.88
CA SER A 23 2.67 -15.35 -13.37
C SER A 23 3.50 -15.93 -14.53
N ILE A 24 4.82 -15.98 -14.38
CA ILE A 24 5.74 -16.39 -15.43
C ILE A 24 7.00 -17.06 -14.86
N GLY A 25 7.55 -18.04 -15.60
CA GLY A 25 8.88 -18.59 -15.37
C GLY A 25 9.85 -18.15 -16.49
N LEU A 26 11.08 -17.82 -16.11
CA LEU A 26 12.14 -17.42 -17.03
C LEU A 26 13.37 -18.31 -16.78
N HIS A 27 13.72 -19.13 -17.78
CA HIS A 27 14.80 -20.11 -17.71
C HIS A 27 15.76 -19.90 -18.89
N GLY A 28 16.98 -19.48 -18.62
CA GLY A 28 18.01 -19.22 -19.64
C GLY A 28 18.83 -17.98 -19.36
N ALA A 29 19.91 -17.79 -20.08
CA ALA A 29 20.83 -16.63 -19.95
C ALA A 29 21.28 -16.33 -18.50
N GLY A 30 21.43 -17.36 -17.66
CA GLY A 30 21.80 -17.22 -16.24
C GLY A 30 20.65 -16.93 -15.29
N PHE A 31 19.41 -16.92 -15.80
CA PHE A 31 18.20 -16.87 -15.00
C PHE A 31 17.57 -18.25 -14.90
N ASP A 32 17.08 -18.57 -13.73
CA ASP A 32 16.29 -19.76 -13.43
C ASP A 32 15.32 -19.36 -12.31
N VAL A 33 14.21 -18.74 -12.71
CA VAL A 33 13.35 -17.96 -11.82
C VAL A 33 11.88 -18.12 -12.19
N VAL A 34 11.01 -18.05 -11.20
CA VAL A 34 9.57 -18.07 -11.38
C VAL A 34 8.90 -17.13 -10.38
N GLY A 35 7.77 -16.57 -10.77
CA GLY A 35 6.97 -15.71 -9.90
C GLY A 35 6.07 -14.76 -10.68
N ASN A 36 5.72 -13.66 -10.04
CA ASN A 36 4.78 -12.67 -10.57
C ASN A 36 5.49 -11.39 -10.98
N THR A 37 5.06 -10.81 -12.07
CA THR A 37 5.59 -9.56 -12.59
C THR A 37 4.46 -8.70 -13.15
N PRO A 38 4.57 -7.36 -13.09
CA PRO A 38 3.66 -6.49 -13.82
C PRO A 38 3.72 -6.76 -15.32
N PHE A 39 2.58 -6.56 -15.97
CA PHE A 39 2.48 -6.68 -17.42
C PHE A 39 3.60 -5.91 -18.14
N ALA A 40 4.26 -6.56 -19.10
CA ALA A 40 5.37 -6.02 -19.89
C ALA A 40 6.67 -5.72 -19.13
N TYR A 41 6.81 -6.14 -17.88
CA TYR A 41 8.07 -6.01 -17.16
C TYR A 41 9.04 -7.15 -17.51
N PRO A 42 10.32 -6.87 -17.81
CA PRO A 42 11.26 -7.90 -18.27
C PRO A 42 11.90 -8.72 -17.14
N SER A 43 11.36 -8.68 -15.95
CA SER A 43 11.91 -9.37 -14.76
C SER A 43 10.82 -9.86 -13.83
N ILE A 44 11.17 -10.80 -12.94
CA ILE A 44 10.27 -11.28 -11.89
C ILE A 44 10.28 -10.31 -10.70
N LEU A 45 9.13 -9.68 -10.45
CA LEU A 45 8.99 -8.70 -9.38
C LEU A 45 8.93 -9.37 -8.00
N PHE A 46 8.11 -10.43 -7.87
CA PHE A 46 7.92 -11.26 -6.68
C PHE A 46 8.09 -12.72 -7.07
N GLY A 47 8.96 -13.46 -6.41
CA GLY A 47 9.17 -14.83 -6.79
C GLY A 47 10.39 -15.47 -6.14
N HIS A 48 10.90 -16.50 -6.78
CA HIS A 48 12.06 -17.24 -6.27
C HIS A 48 12.92 -17.83 -7.40
N ASN A 49 14.14 -18.15 -7.04
CA ASN A 49 15.00 -19.12 -7.72
C ASN A 49 15.18 -20.37 -6.83
N ALA A 50 16.15 -21.21 -7.11
CA ALA A 50 16.41 -22.42 -6.31
C ALA A 50 16.89 -22.10 -4.88
N HIS A 51 17.42 -20.92 -4.61
CA HIS A 51 18.13 -20.58 -3.37
C HIS A 51 17.48 -19.44 -2.57
N VAL A 52 16.84 -18.51 -3.24
CA VAL A 52 16.34 -17.27 -2.65
C VAL A 52 14.93 -16.98 -3.13
N THR A 53 14.08 -16.51 -2.23
CA THR A 53 12.79 -15.90 -2.56
C THR A 53 12.79 -14.43 -2.15
N TRP A 54 12.04 -13.63 -2.89
CA TRP A 54 11.90 -12.20 -2.66
C TRP A 54 10.46 -11.73 -2.84
N GLY A 55 10.11 -10.75 -2.03
CA GLY A 55 8.87 -9.99 -2.12
C GLY A 55 9.15 -8.52 -1.92
N SER A 56 8.16 -7.67 -2.15
CA SER A 56 8.30 -6.25 -1.91
C SER A 56 6.96 -5.55 -1.69
N THR A 57 7.02 -4.34 -1.13
CA THR A 57 5.90 -3.42 -1.04
C THR A 57 6.42 -1.98 -1.02
N ALA A 58 5.54 -1.00 -1.29
CA ALA A 58 5.93 0.42 -1.30
C ALA A 58 6.54 0.85 0.03
N GLY A 59 7.64 1.58 -0.04
CA GLY A 59 8.47 1.96 1.13
C GLY A 59 8.10 3.29 1.74
N PHE A 60 7.69 4.27 0.92
CA PHE A 60 7.30 5.61 1.35
C PHE A 60 8.38 6.38 2.12
N GLY A 61 9.64 6.17 1.76
CA GLY A 61 10.76 6.92 2.31
C GLY A 61 10.83 8.35 1.75
N ASP A 62 11.62 9.17 2.39
CA ASP A 62 11.76 10.60 2.12
C ASP A 62 12.80 10.86 1.02
N ASP A 63 12.40 10.75 -0.25
CA ASP A 63 13.25 10.84 -1.43
C ASP A 63 12.87 11.96 -2.41
N VAL A 64 12.00 12.90 -1.98
CA VAL A 64 11.51 13.99 -2.82
C VAL A 64 11.47 15.31 -2.05
N ASP A 65 11.98 16.38 -2.65
CA ASP A 65 11.87 17.75 -2.14
C ASP A 65 11.27 18.70 -3.17
N ILE A 66 10.69 19.79 -2.69
CA ILE A 66 10.21 20.89 -3.52
C ILE A 66 11.11 22.10 -3.32
N TYR A 67 11.66 22.61 -4.40
CA TYR A 67 12.44 23.84 -4.42
C TYR A 67 11.61 25.01 -4.93
N ALA A 68 11.61 26.11 -4.19
CA ALA A 68 11.01 27.38 -4.59
C ALA A 68 12.06 28.20 -5.37
N GLU A 69 11.98 28.10 -6.68
CA GLU A 69 12.90 28.79 -7.60
C GLU A 69 12.54 30.28 -7.71
N LYS A 70 13.48 31.15 -7.43
CA LYS A 70 13.32 32.60 -7.61
C LYS A 70 13.38 32.94 -9.09
N LEU A 71 12.25 33.44 -9.64
CA LEU A 71 12.14 33.79 -11.06
C LEU A 71 12.58 35.24 -11.33
N ASP A 72 13.06 35.46 -12.55
CA ASP A 72 13.27 36.81 -13.09
C ASP A 72 11.91 37.47 -13.34
N PRO A 73 11.62 38.65 -12.75
CA PRO A 73 10.35 39.33 -12.98
C PRO A 73 10.06 39.70 -14.42
N ALA A 74 11.12 39.83 -15.27
CA ALA A 74 10.98 40.17 -16.68
C ALA A 74 10.87 38.92 -17.58
N ASP A 75 11.30 37.75 -17.10
CA ASP A 75 11.29 36.49 -17.87
C ASP A 75 11.10 35.29 -16.94
N ARG A 76 9.88 34.80 -16.86
CA ARG A 76 9.50 33.63 -16.02
C ARG A 76 10.23 32.34 -16.38
N THR A 77 10.94 32.27 -17.49
CA THR A 77 11.74 31.09 -17.88
C THR A 77 13.16 31.15 -17.32
N ARG A 78 13.53 32.23 -16.62
CA ARG A 78 14.81 32.40 -15.96
C ARG A 78 14.66 32.31 -14.45
N TYR A 79 15.57 31.60 -13.80
CA TYR A 79 15.61 31.43 -12.35
C TYR A 79 17.01 31.70 -11.81
N PHE A 80 17.07 32.13 -10.55
CA PHE A 80 18.34 32.47 -9.89
C PHE A 80 18.87 31.28 -9.09
N HIS A 81 20.13 30.89 -9.37
CA HIS A 81 20.76 29.78 -8.66
C HIS A 81 22.29 30.01 -8.57
N ASN A 82 22.86 29.85 -7.36
CA ASN A 82 24.27 30.01 -7.08
C ASN A 82 24.88 31.32 -7.62
N GLY A 83 24.20 32.43 -7.41
CA GLY A 83 24.67 33.76 -7.80
C GLY A 83 24.42 34.14 -9.28
N GLU A 84 23.81 33.26 -10.08
CA GLU A 84 23.59 33.46 -11.52
C GLU A 84 22.13 33.27 -11.93
N TRP A 85 21.73 34.00 -12.96
CA TRP A 85 20.46 33.79 -13.66
C TRP A 85 20.64 32.71 -14.72
N LYS A 86 19.93 31.58 -14.56
CA LYS A 86 19.89 30.45 -15.50
C LYS A 86 18.58 30.40 -16.25
N THR A 87 18.61 29.94 -17.49
CA THR A 87 17.40 29.67 -18.27
C THR A 87 16.93 28.25 -18.04
N MET A 88 15.64 28.05 -17.82
CA MET A 88 15.05 26.73 -17.71
C MET A 88 15.15 25.96 -19.03
N GLU A 89 15.42 24.68 -18.94
CA GLU A 89 15.19 23.77 -20.06
C GLU A 89 13.69 23.70 -20.36
N LYS A 90 13.32 23.85 -21.63
CA LYS A 90 11.94 23.74 -22.07
C LYS A 90 11.78 22.61 -23.07
N ARG A 91 10.77 21.77 -22.86
CA ARG A 91 10.33 20.75 -23.80
C ARG A 91 8.82 20.87 -23.99
N THR A 92 8.36 20.77 -25.25
CA THR A 92 6.93 20.77 -25.57
C THR A 92 6.52 19.36 -25.94
N GLU A 93 5.53 18.82 -25.23
CA GLU A 93 4.97 17.48 -25.44
C GLU A 93 3.60 17.58 -26.14
N LEU A 94 3.39 16.76 -27.15
CA LEU A 94 2.10 16.55 -27.78
C LEU A 94 1.41 15.34 -27.14
N ILE A 95 0.37 15.58 -26.35
CA ILE A 95 -0.40 14.53 -25.70
C ILE A 95 -1.62 14.21 -26.55
N GLN A 96 -1.66 13.00 -27.11
CA GLN A 96 -2.83 12.50 -27.80
C GLN A 96 -3.91 12.11 -26.79
N VAL A 97 -5.11 12.69 -26.92
CA VAL A 97 -6.22 12.44 -26.00
C VAL A 97 -7.30 11.64 -26.71
N LYS A 98 -7.63 10.44 -26.20
CA LYS A 98 -8.68 9.59 -26.76
C LYS A 98 -10.03 10.32 -26.74
N GLY A 99 -10.60 10.56 -27.93
CA GLY A 99 -11.91 11.21 -28.06
C GLY A 99 -11.91 12.73 -27.91
N ALA A 100 -10.73 13.38 -27.87
CA ALA A 100 -10.58 14.83 -27.82
C ALA A 100 -9.41 15.30 -28.69
N ALA A 101 -9.29 16.63 -28.87
CA ALA A 101 -8.13 17.21 -29.55
C ALA A 101 -6.84 16.97 -28.77
N PRO A 102 -5.70 16.81 -29.45
CA PRO A 102 -4.40 16.71 -28.78
C PRO A 102 -4.10 17.96 -27.95
N VAL A 103 -3.39 17.78 -26.83
CA VAL A 103 -2.95 18.87 -25.96
C VAL A 103 -1.45 19.06 -26.10
N LEU A 104 -1.03 20.31 -26.39
CA LEU A 104 0.37 20.71 -26.29
C LEU A 104 0.66 21.13 -24.84
N MET A 105 1.68 20.53 -24.23
CA MET A 105 2.09 20.84 -22.86
C MET A 105 3.56 21.23 -22.83
N ASP A 106 3.83 22.45 -22.37
CA ASP A 106 5.21 22.89 -22.11
C ASP A 106 5.67 22.37 -20.75
N VAL A 107 6.78 21.65 -20.74
CA VAL A 107 7.45 21.11 -19.55
C VAL A 107 8.71 21.92 -19.33
N TYR A 108 8.86 22.51 -18.16
CA TYR A 108 10.03 23.28 -17.77
C TYR A 108 10.84 22.52 -16.72
N ARG A 109 12.16 22.71 -16.76
CA ARG A 109 13.08 22.05 -15.87
C ARG A 109 14.15 23.00 -15.36
N THR A 110 14.44 22.95 -14.08
CA THR A 110 15.56 23.63 -13.43
C THR A 110 16.66 22.62 -13.07
N VAL A 111 17.69 23.06 -12.40
CA VAL A 111 18.73 22.16 -11.82
C VAL A 111 18.16 21.20 -10.78
N HIS A 112 17.05 21.55 -10.12
CA HIS A 112 16.40 20.73 -9.10
C HIS A 112 15.40 19.72 -9.66
N GLY A 113 14.94 19.90 -10.91
CA GLY A 113 14.01 18.97 -11.54
C GLY A 113 12.87 19.65 -12.29
N ILE A 114 11.78 18.91 -12.49
CA ILE A 114 10.62 19.39 -13.25
C ILE A 114 9.85 20.42 -12.45
N VAL A 115 9.54 21.57 -13.09
CA VAL A 115 8.64 22.58 -12.56
C VAL A 115 7.22 22.06 -12.57
N THR A 116 6.60 22.01 -11.40
CA THR A 116 5.23 21.51 -11.21
C THR A 116 4.20 22.60 -11.10
N LYS A 117 4.63 23.81 -10.71
CA LYS A 117 3.76 24.97 -10.54
C LYS A 117 4.54 26.27 -10.73
N PHE A 118 3.91 27.26 -11.36
CA PHE A 118 4.36 28.65 -11.38
C PHE A 118 3.44 29.50 -10.50
N ASP A 119 4.02 30.41 -9.74
CA ASP A 119 3.34 31.50 -9.04
C ASP A 119 3.86 32.82 -9.61
N ASP A 120 3.17 33.32 -10.63
CA ASP A 120 3.57 34.53 -11.34
C ASP A 120 3.42 35.79 -10.46
N THR A 121 2.57 35.76 -9.42
CA THR A 121 2.37 36.87 -8.50
C THR A 121 3.58 37.04 -7.57
N GLN A 122 4.15 35.93 -7.11
CA GLN A 122 5.31 35.94 -6.23
C GLN A 122 6.64 35.80 -6.98
N HIS A 123 6.61 35.65 -8.32
CA HIS A 123 7.77 35.34 -9.14
C HIS A 123 8.54 34.10 -8.65
N VAL A 124 7.81 33.00 -8.41
CA VAL A 124 8.34 31.72 -7.93
C VAL A 124 7.87 30.59 -8.82
N ALA A 125 8.75 29.63 -9.10
CA ALA A 125 8.37 28.33 -9.62
C ALA A 125 8.70 27.24 -8.60
N TYR A 126 7.86 26.21 -8.54
CA TYR A 126 8.09 25.06 -7.66
C TYR A 126 8.62 23.90 -8.49
N ALA A 127 9.90 23.58 -8.30
CA ALA A 127 10.56 22.45 -8.95
C ALA A 127 10.60 21.23 -8.02
N LYS A 128 10.33 20.05 -8.57
CA LYS A 128 10.31 18.79 -7.84
C LYS A 128 11.61 18.03 -8.06
N ALA A 129 12.43 17.96 -7.02
CA ALA A 129 13.64 17.15 -6.98
C ALA A 129 13.29 15.73 -6.50
N ARG A 130 13.82 14.73 -7.20
CA ARG A 130 13.63 13.30 -6.91
C ARG A 130 14.97 12.60 -6.83
N ALA A 131 15.26 11.97 -5.71
CA ALA A 131 16.55 11.35 -5.48
C ALA A 131 16.84 10.16 -6.42
N TRP A 132 15.80 9.57 -6.99
CA TRP A 132 15.89 8.45 -7.93
C TRP A 132 15.96 8.88 -9.40
N GLU A 133 15.86 10.17 -9.70
CA GLU A 133 15.89 10.67 -11.07
C GLU A 133 17.25 10.42 -11.74
N GLY A 134 17.22 9.81 -12.94
CA GLY A 134 18.40 9.35 -13.67
C GLY A 134 18.91 7.97 -13.24
N TYR A 135 18.30 7.35 -12.21
CA TYR A 135 18.65 6.01 -11.73
C TYR A 135 17.57 4.95 -12.01
N GLU A 136 16.58 5.26 -12.86
CA GLU A 136 15.47 4.39 -13.17
C GLU A 136 15.94 3.08 -13.82
N LEU A 137 16.79 3.18 -14.83
CA LEU A 137 17.35 1.99 -15.49
C LEU A 137 18.23 1.18 -14.55
N GLN A 138 19.07 1.85 -13.74
CA GLN A 138 19.87 1.17 -12.71
C GLN A 138 18.98 0.41 -11.72
N SER A 139 17.87 1.00 -11.30
CA SER A 139 16.91 0.38 -10.38
C SER A 139 16.22 -0.83 -11.02
N LEU A 140 15.83 -0.74 -12.29
CA LEU A 140 15.28 -1.86 -13.05
C LEU A 140 16.29 -3.00 -13.18
N MET A 141 17.55 -2.69 -13.50
CA MET A 141 18.62 -3.68 -13.58
C MET A 141 18.93 -4.32 -12.23
N ALA A 142 18.93 -3.54 -11.14
CA ALA A 142 19.08 -4.08 -9.78
C ALA A 142 17.94 -5.05 -9.44
N TRP A 143 16.73 -4.70 -9.82
CA TRP A 143 15.56 -5.58 -9.64
C TRP A 143 15.69 -6.88 -10.43
N THR A 144 16.13 -6.79 -11.68
CA THR A 144 16.35 -7.96 -12.54
C THR A 144 17.48 -8.85 -12.00
N HIS A 145 18.64 -8.28 -11.66
CA HIS A 145 19.79 -9.06 -11.18
C HIS A 145 19.63 -9.61 -9.77
N LYS A 146 18.76 -9.05 -8.94
CA LYS A 146 18.42 -9.64 -7.65
C LYS A 146 17.92 -11.08 -7.80
N ALA A 147 17.24 -11.38 -8.90
CA ALA A 147 16.73 -12.71 -9.23
C ALA A 147 17.82 -13.78 -9.44
N GLN A 148 19.07 -13.35 -9.66
CA GLN A 148 20.25 -14.22 -9.80
C GLN A 148 20.99 -14.43 -8.45
N SER A 149 20.56 -13.78 -7.37
CA SER A 149 21.19 -13.89 -6.05
C SER A 149 21.03 -15.29 -5.48
N ARG A 150 22.05 -15.77 -4.76
CA ARG A 150 22.09 -17.08 -4.10
C ARG A 150 22.22 -16.97 -2.57
N ASN A 151 22.35 -15.76 -2.05
CA ASN A 151 22.51 -15.46 -0.63
C ASN A 151 22.19 -14.01 -0.32
N TRP A 152 22.15 -13.69 0.99
CA TRP A 152 21.87 -12.36 1.50
C TRP A 152 22.82 -11.27 0.95
N ASP A 153 24.12 -11.53 0.88
CA ASP A 153 25.09 -10.50 0.48
C ASP A 153 24.91 -10.08 -0.99
N GLN A 154 24.72 -11.05 -1.89
CA GLN A 154 24.44 -10.78 -3.30
C GLN A 154 23.11 -10.05 -3.48
N TRP A 155 22.06 -10.47 -2.75
CA TRP A 155 20.76 -9.82 -2.79
C TRP A 155 20.83 -8.39 -2.24
N LYS A 156 21.50 -8.17 -1.11
CA LYS A 156 21.71 -6.86 -0.49
C LYS A 156 22.50 -5.92 -1.38
N GLN A 157 23.47 -6.43 -2.14
CA GLN A 157 24.21 -5.65 -3.12
C GLN A 157 23.27 -5.06 -4.20
N GLN A 158 22.28 -5.81 -4.65
CA GLN A 158 21.29 -5.29 -5.57
C GLN A 158 20.33 -4.30 -4.89
N ALA A 159 19.93 -4.56 -3.66
CA ALA A 159 19.12 -3.62 -2.88
C ALA A 159 19.80 -2.24 -2.74
N ALA A 160 21.13 -2.22 -2.55
CA ALA A 160 21.91 -0.99 -2.45
C ALA A 160 21.98 -0.17 -3.77
N ARG A 161 21.69 -0.80 -4.90
CA ARG A 161 21.68 -0.15 -6.23
C ARG A 161 20.29 0.35 -6.64
N HIS A 162 19.26 0.01 -5.88
CA HIS A 162 17.88 0.34 -6.18
C HIS A 162 17.51 1.71 -5.60
N ALA A 163 17.26 2.69 -6.46
CA ALA A 163 17.05 4.08 -6.08
C ALA A 163 15.60 4.39 -5.63
N LEU A 164 14.62 3.54 -5.98
CA LEU A 164 13.23 3.75 -5.58
C LEU A 164 12.99 3.30 -4.14
N THR A 165 12.13 4.01 -3.44
CA THR A 165 11.75 3.71 -2.06
C THR A 165 10.79 2.50 -1.99
N ILE A 166 11.35 1.34 -1.73
CA ILE A 166 10.65 0.05 -1.69
C ILE A 166 11.08 -0.74 -0.45
N ASN A 167 10.15 -1.43 0.17
CA ASN A 167 10.44 -2.45 1.17
C ASN A 167 10.76 -3.77 0.46
N TRP A 168 11.98 -4.26 0.53
CA TRP A 168 12.38 -5.54 -0.04
C TRP A 168 12.53 -6.61 1.04
N TYR A 169 11.98 -7.80 0.76
CA TYR A 169 12.03 -8.98 1.63
C TYR A 169 12.85 -10.08 0.99
N TYR A 170 13.51 -10.83 1.85
CA TYR A 170 14.41 -11.92 1.51
C TYR A 170 14.11 -13.12 2.40
N ALA A 171 14.16 -14.32 1.81
CA ALA A 171 14.30 -15.58 2.54
C ALA A 171 15.10 -16.56 1.69
N ASP A 172 15.81 -17.51 2.33
CA ASP A 172 16.66 -18.46 1.61
C ASP A 172 16.50 -19.92 2.07
N ASP A 173 17.13 -20.82 1.27
CA ASP A 173 17.17 -22.26 1.49
C ASP A 173 17.99 -22.69 2.72
N ARG A 174 18.67 -21.75 3.40
CA ARG A 174 19.50 -21.97 4.59
C ARG A 174 18.83 -21.56 5.89
N GLY A 175 17.57 -21.15 5.83
CA GLY A 175 16.80 -20.73 7.00
C GLY A 175 16.90 -19.26 7.36
N ASN A 176 17.49 -18.42 6.50
CA ASN A 176 17.65 -17.01 6.78
C ASN A 176 16.47 -16.19 6.23
N ILE A 177 16.13 -15.12 6.96
CA ILE A 177 15.17 -14.11 6.55
C ILE A 177 15.78 -12.73 6.65
N GLY A 178 15.41 -11.82 5.74
CA GLY A 178 15.98 -10.48 5.70
C GLY A 178 15.01 -9.43 5.14
N TYR A 179 15.34 -8.19 5.43
CA TYR A 179 14.63 -7.02 4.96
C TYR A 179 15.61 -5.89 4.68
N ALA A 180 15.37 -5.13 3.63
CA ALA A 180 16.02 -3.88 3.37
C ALA A 180 15.02 -2.86 2.81
N HIS A 181 15.05 -1.66 3.36
CA HIS A 181 14.37 -0.50 2.82
C HIS A 181 15.27 0.11 1.74
N THR A 182 14.90 -0.06 0.47
CA THR A 182 15.68 0.50 -0.64
C THR A 182 15.36 1.96 -0.85
N GLY A 183 16.10 2.61 -1.70
CA GLY A 183 15.94 4.02 -2.06
C GLY A 183 17.23 4.81 -1.89
N PHE A 184 17.37 5.85 -2.69
CA PHE A 184 18.38 6.88 -2.49
C PHE A 184 17.74 8.01 -1.71
N TYR A 185 18.39 8.45 -0.65
CA TYR A 185 17.90 9.49 0.23
C TYR A 185 18.88 10.65 0.25
N PRO A 186 18.41 11.89 0.03
CA PRO A 186 19.29 13.04 -0.07
C PRO A 186 19.89 13.40 1.27
N LYS A 187 21.15 13.80 1.26
CA LYS A 187 21.81 14.45 2.37
C LYS A 187 21.48 15.93 2.33
N ARG A 188 20.52 16.34 3.16
CA ARG A 188 20.02 17.71 3.22
C ARG A 188 20.89 18.61 4.08
N LYS A 189 20.92 19.89 3.75
CA LYS A 189 21.59 20.92 4.56
C LYS A 189 20.90 21.14 5.89
N PRO A 190 21.61 21.60 6.93
CA PRO A 190 20.97 22.02 8.19
C PRO A 190 19.89 23.08 7.96
N GLY A 191 18.73 22.91 8.61
CA GLY A 191 17.60 23.81 8.45
C GLY A 191 16.65 23.50 7.28
N HIS A 192 17.00 22.54 6.43
CA HIS A 192 16.10 22.07 5.39
C HIS A 192 14.95 21.26 6.03
N ASP A 193 13.73 21.78 5.93
CA ASP A 193 12.52 21.04 6.32
C ASP A 193 11.92 20.37 5.08
N PRO A 194 12.03 19.04 4.96
CA PRO A 194 11.57 18.34 3.76
C PRO A 194 10.04 18.34 3.59
N ARG A 195 9.29 18.81 4.57
CA ARG A 195 7.82 18.93 4.50
C ARG A 195 7.35 20.20 3.80
N LEU A 196 8.25 21.15 3.57
CA LEU A 196 7.96 22.46 3.01
C LEU A 196 8.83 22.74 1.78
N PRO A 197 8.38 23.57 0.82
CA PRO A 197 9.26 24.09 -0.21
C PRO A 197 10.42 24.85 0.39
N VAL A 198 11.63 24.57 -0.08
CA VAL A 198 12.85 25.26 0.36
C VAL A 198 13.39 26.18 -0.73
N PRO A 199 14.19 27.23 -0.41
CA PRO A 199 14.78 28.10 -1.41
C PRO A 199 15.60 27.34 -2.47
N GLY A 200 15.33 27.62 -3.75
CA GLY A 200 16.05 27.03 -4.90
C GLY A 200 17.27 27.84 -5.32
N THR A 201 17.73 28.78 -4.48
CA THR A 201 18.83 29.70 -4.78
C THR A 201 20.24 29.12 -4.54
N GLY A 202 20.32 27.83 -4.12
CA GLY A 202 21.55 27.04 -4.01
C GLY A 202 21.97 26.69 -2.59
N GLU A 203 21.59 27.48 -1.59
CA GLU A 203 21.96 27.26 -0.20
C GLU A 203 21.37 26.00 0.42
N MET A 204 20.26 25.51 -0.12
CA MET A 204 19.57 24.30 0.33
C MET A 204 19.75 23.11 -0.61
N ASP A 205 20.65 23.21 -1.58
CA ASP A 205 20.97 22.11 -2.48
C ASP A 205 21.43 20.86 -1.69
N TRP A 206 21.05 19.71 -2.19
CA TRP A 206 21.49 18.43 -1.60
C TRP A 206 23.01 18.27 -1.62
N ASP A 207 23.55 17.77 -0.53
CA ASP A 207 24.97 17.44 -0.38
C ASP A 207 25.25 15.96 -0.74
N GLY A 208 24.74 15.55 -1.90
CA GLY A 208 24.77 14.16 -2.34
C GLY A 208 23.72 13.27 -1.69
N MET A 209 23.95 11.96 -1.69
CA MET A 209 23.05 10.95 -1.14
C MET A 209 23.63 10.33 0.13
N LEU A 210 22.74 9.94 1.03
CA LEU A 210 23.11 9.15 2.19
C LEU A 210 23.57 7.75 1.76
N PRO A 211 24.55 7.13 2.44
CA PRO A 211 25.00 5.79 2.11
C PRO A 211 23.90 4.76 2.45
N PHE A 212 23.77 3.71 1.65
CA PHE A 212 22.77 2.65 1.83
C PHE A 212 22.81 1.99 3.22
N SER A 213 23.95 2.03 3.91
CA SER A 213 24.09 1.53 5.29
C SER A 213 23.21 2.27 6.31
N THR A 214 22.71 3.47 5.97
CA THR A 214 21.79 4.23 6.81
C THR A 214 20.32 3.84 6.60
N ASN A 215 20.02 3.11 5.53
CA ASN A 215 18.67 2.65 5.27
C ASN A 215 18.29 1.55 6.28
N PRO A 216 17.03 1.47 6.71
CA PRO A 216 16.57 0.40 7.59
C PRO A 216 16.81 -0.98 6.99
N GLN A 217 17.46 -1.85 7.74
CA GLN A 217 17.81 -3.21 7.34
C GLN A 217 17.71 -4.14 8.54
N VAL A 218 17.29 -5.37 8.31
CA VAL A 218 17.34 -6.44 9.32
C VAL A 218 17.64 -7.78 8.66
N TYR A 219 18.45 -8.59 9.33
CA TYR A 219 18.79 -9.95 8.94
C TYR A 219 18.70 -10.86 10.16
N ASN A 220 17.92 -11.93 10.05
CA ASN A 220 17.67 -12.90 11.12
C ASN A 220 17.27 -12.26 12.46
N PRO A 221 16.16 -11.50 12.53
CA PRO A 221 15.75 -10.86 13.77
C PRO A 221 15.43 -11.90 14.86
N ARG A 222 15.72 -11.56 16.11
CA ARG A 222 15.51 -12.46 17.26
C ARG A 222 14.07 -12.98 17.39
N GLN A 223 13.09 -12.21 16.94
CA GLN A 223 11.68 -12.61 16.96
C GLN A 223 11.33 -13.71 15.95
N GLY A 224 12.25 -14.06 15.03
CA GLY A 224 12.08 -15.13 14.06
C GLY A 224 11.10 -14.85 12.92
N PHE A 225 10.59 -13.64 12.80
CA PHE A 225 9.74 -13.20 11.68
C PHE A 225 9.97 -11.74 11.31
N ILE A 226 9.58 -11.39 10.09
CA ILE A 226 9.48 -10.03 9.58
C ILE A 226 8.06 -9.85 9.07
N ALA A 227 7.43 -8.71 9.40
CA ALA A 227 6.10 -8.38 8.93
C ALA A 227 6.06 -6.92 8.49
N ASN A 228 5.24 -6.63 7.49
CA ASN A 228 5.05 -5.28 6.99
C ASN A 228 3.67 -5.14 6.33
N TRP A 229 3.10 -3.95 6.46
CA TRP A 229 1.93 -3.50 5.71
C TRP A 229 2.05 -2.01 5.38
N ASN A 230 3.19 -1.62 4.80
CA ASN A 230 3.63 -0.25 4.52
C ASN A 230 3.81 0.61 5.80
N ASN A 231 3.98 -0.03 6.96
CA ASN A 231 4.26 0.66 8.21
C ASN A 231 5.64 1.34 8.18
N GLN A 232 5.86 2.25 9.12
CA GLN A 232 7.16 2.88 9.32
C GLN A 232 8.25 1.83 9.48
N PRO A 233 9.31 1.85 8.66
CA PRO A 233 10.30 0.77 8.64
C PRO A 233 11.18 0.73 9.88
N MET A 234 11.34 1.86 10.55
CA MET A 234 12.09 2.02 11.77
C MET A 234 11.52 3.21 12.55
N ARG A 235 11.50 3.13 13.88
CA ARG A 235 11.02 4.23 14.72
C ARG A 235 11.77 5.53 14.39
N GLY A 236 11.02 6.60 14.12
CA GLY A 236 11.56 7.91 13.77
C GLY A 236 12.08 8.02 12.34
N TYR A 237 11.90 7.00 11.50
CA TYR A 237 12.27 7.08 10.09
C TYR A 237 11.38 8.09 9.37
N PRO A 238 11.97 9.06 8.65
CA PRO A 238 11.21 10.14 8.02
C PRO A 238 10.47 9.66 6.77
N SER A 239 9.34 10.30 6.50
CA SER A 239 8.70 10.33 5.20
C SER A 239 8.19 11.74 4.97
N THR A 240 8.34 12.27 3.78
CA THR A 240 7.89 13.60 3.41
C THR A 240 6.59 13.61 2.65
N ASP A 241 6.21 12.47 2.14
CA ASP A 241 4.99 12.36 1.39
C ASP A 241 3.75 12.32 2.29
N LEU A 242 2.59 12.33 1.65
CA LEU A 242 1.29 12.02 2.22
C LEU A 242 1.34 10.85 3.22
N PHE A 243 2.32 10.00 3.09
CA PHE A 243 2.54 8.80 3.91
C PHE A 243 3.16 9.09 5.27
N ALA A 244 3.84 10.21 5.47
CA ALA A 244 4.26 10.63 6.81
C ALA A 244 3.05 10.73 7.76
N ILE A 245 1.91 11.11 7.23
CA ILE A 245 0.66 11.23 7.96
C ILE A 245 -0.10 9.92 8.11
N VAL A 246 0.26 8.86 7.38
CA VAL A 246 -0.33 7.51 7.56
C VAL A 246 0.48 6.63 8.51
N TRP A 247 1.73 6.97 8.82
CA TRP A 247 2.50 6.28 9.85
C TRP A 247 2.12 6.78 11.25
N GLY A 248 1.94 5.87 12.18
CA GLY A 248 1.57 6.20 13.54
C GLY A 248 1.26 4.96 14.37
N GLN A 249 0.83 5.16 15.62
CA GLN A 249 0.55 4.06 16.53
C GLN A 249 -0.68 3.24 16.12
N ALA A 250 -1.72 3.89 15.61
CA ALA A 250 -2.90 3.21 15.08
C ALA A 250 -2.63 2.70 13.66
N ASP A 251 -1.79 1.69 13.52
CA ASP A 251 -1.37 1.14 12.24
C ASP A 251 -1.95 -0.26 12.01
N ARG A 252 -2.45 -0.51 10.78
CA ARG A 252 -2.97 -1.81 10.35
C ARG A 252 -1.96 -2.95 10.44
N TYR A 253 -0.67 -2.63 10.39
CA TYR A 253 0.42 -3.57 10.62
C TYR A 253 0.24 -4.36 11.92
N ALA A 254 -0.36 -3.75 12.96
CA ALA A 254 -0.63 -4.39 14.24
C ALA A 254 -1.47 -5.68 14.12
N GLU A 255 -2.31 -5.80 13.08
CA GLU A 255 -3.08 -7.03 12.83
C GLU A 255 -2.19 -8.20 12.46
N ILE A 256 -1.19 -7.98 11.61
CA ILE A 256 -0.23 -9.02 11.23
C ILE A 256 0.70 -9.34 12.41
N GLU A 257 1.27 -8.31 13.02
CA GLU A 257 2.26 -8.46 14.09
C GLU A 257 1.70 -9.21 15.29
N THR A 258 0.51 -8.83 15.76
CA THR A 258 -0.12 -9.46 16.93
C THR A 258 -0.40 -10.94 16.69
N ARG A 259 -0.88 -11.29 15.49
CA ARG A 259 -1.16 -12.69 15.14
C ARG A 259 0.13 -13.52 15.04
N LEU A 260 1.17 -12.99 14.42
CA LEU A 260 2.48 -13.65 14.35
C LEU A 260 3.09 -13.82 15.75
N LYS A 261 3.02 -12.80 16.61
CA LYS A 261 3.47 -12.91 18.01
C LYS A 261 2.71 -14.00 18.78
N ALA A 262 1.39 -14.08 18.59
CA ALA A 262 0.59 -15.13 19.23
C ALA A 262 0.96 -16.53 18.71
N MET A 263 1.16 -16.69 17.40
CA MET A 263 1.53 -17.97 16.78
C MET A 263 2.95 -18.43 17.17
N THR A 264 3.85 -17.49 17.46
CA THR A 264 5.26 -17.77 17.83
C THR A 264 5.52 -17.73 19.33
N ALA A 265 4.50 -17.44 20.14
CA ALA A 265 4.62 -17.42 21.61
C ALA A 265 5.08 -18.78 22.14
N ASN A 266 5.89 -18.77 23.21
CA ASN A 266 6.39 -19.97 23.89
C ASN A 266 7.14 -20.94 22.94
N GLY A 267 7.82 -20.44 21.92
CA GLY A 267 8.53 -21.25 20.95
C GLY A 267 7.63 -21.93 19.91
N GLY A 268 6.40 -21.43 19.75
CA GLY A 268 5.46 -21.89 18.73
C GLY A 268 6.08 -21.84 17.33
N LYS A 269 5.80 -22.87 16.54
CA LYS A 269 6.27 -23.00 15.16
C LYS A 269 5.11 -22.76 14.19
N VAL A 270 5.36 -22.01 13.14
CA VAL A 270 4.36 -21.62 12.15
C VAL A 270 4.53 -22.48 10.89
N SER A 271 3.47 -23.13 10.45
CA SER A 271 3.44 -23.89 9.20
C SER A 271 3.12 -23.01 7.99
N ALA A 272 3.40 -23.51 6.79
CA ALA A 272 3.02 -22.85 5.54
C ALA A 272 1.50 -22.62 5.44
N GLN A 273 0.69 -23.58 5.87
CA GLN A 273 -0.76 -23.43 5.88
C GLN A 273 -1.20 -22.30 6.82
N GLN A 274 -0.67 -22.24 8.03
CA GLN A 274 -0.99 -21.16 8.97
C GLN A 274 -0.59 -19.78 8.42
N MET A 275 0.55 -19.70 7.68
CA MET A 275 0.95 -18.46 7.03
C MET A 275 -0.01 -18.07 5.89
N TRP A 276 -0.52 -19.03 5.13
CA TRP A 276 -1.53 -18.76 4.12
C TRP A 276 -2.88 -18.34 4.74
N ASP A 277 -3.30 -19.00 5.81
CA ASP A 277 -4.53 -18.67 6.56
C ASP A 277 -4.45 -17.29 7.22
N LEU A 278 -3.24 -16.80 7.53
CA LEU A 278 -3.03 -15.45 8.03
C LEU A 278 -3.48 -14.39 7.00
N ILE A 279 -3.33 -14.64 5.70
CA ILE A 279 -3.86 -13.76 4.65
C ILE A 279 -5.37 -13.57 4.82
N ARG A 280 -6.10 -14.67 5.04
CA ARG A 280 -7.56 -14.62 5.22
C ARG A 280 -7.95 -13.82 6.46
N THR A 281 -7.33 -14.11 7.60
CA THR A 281 -7.67 -13.45 8.86
C THR A 281 -7.35 -11.97 8.85
N THR A 282 -6.22 -11.56 8.27
CA THR A 282 -5.87 -10.14 8.13
C THR A 282 -6.72 -9.41 7.08
N SER A 283 -7.18 -10.12 6.03
CA SER A 283 -8.01 -9.53 4.98
C SER A 283 -9.40 -9.09 5.44
N TYR A 284 -9.94 -9.76 6.42
CA TYR A 284 -11.24 -9.43 7.02
C TYR A 284 -11.14 -8.65 8.32
N ALA A 285 -9.95 -8.49 8.89
CA ALA A 285 -9.79 -7.78 10.15
C ALA A 285 -10.15 -6.29 10.04
N ASP A 286 -10.98 -5.81 10.96
CA ASP A 286 -11.13 -4.38 11.19
C ASP A 286 -9.88 -3.85 11.89
N VAL A 287 -9.12 -3.03 11.17
CA VAL A 287 -7.82 -2.54 11.64
C VAL A 287 -7.95 -1.41 12.67
N ASN A 288 -9.13 -0.84 12.84
CA ASN A 288 -9.38 0.30 13.72
C ASN A 288 -9.88 -0.14 15.10
N ARG A 289 -10.69 -1.19 15.18
CA ARG A 289 -11.34 -1.64 16.41
C ARG A 289 -10.35 -1.77 17.59
N ARG A 290 -9.21 -2.43 17.38
CA ARG A 290 -8.22 -2.63 18.47
C ARG A 290 -7.67 -1.33 19.04
N HIS A 291 -7.57 -0.31 18.20
CA HIS A 291 -7.02 0.98 18.59
C HIS A 291 -8.07 1.88 19.25
N PHE A 292 -9.30 1.82 18.80
CA PHE A 292 -10.33 2.77 19.21
C PHE A 292 -11.35 2.23 20.23
N LEU A 293 -11.56 0.92 20.30
CA LEU A 293 -12.47 0.32 21.30
C LEU A 293 -12.16 0.75 22.75
N PRO A 294 -10.91 0.85 23.21
CA PRO A 294 -10.62 1.32 24.57
C PRO A 294 -11.13 2.75 24.86
N PHE A 295 -11.11 3.63 23.86
CA PHE A 295 -11.63 5.00 24.00
C PHE A 295 -13.17 4.98 24.08
N LEU A 296 -13.83 4.20 23.24
CA LEU A 296 -15.27 3.99 23.29
C LEU A 296 -15.74 3.44 24.63
N GLN A 297 -15.04 2.44 25.15
CA GLN A 297 -15.36 1.86 26.47
C GLN A 297 -15.24 2.88 27.59
N ARG A 298 -14.21 3.74 27.57
CA ARG A 298 -14.08 4.84 28.54
C ARG A 298 -15.22 5.86 28.41
N ALA A 299 -15.61 6.19 27.18
CA ALA A 299 -16.67 7.15 26.94
C ALA A 299 -18.01 6.70 27.52
N VAL A 300 -18.33 5.40 27.47
CA VAL A 300 -19.61 4.86 27.96
C VAL A 300 -19.55 4.35 29.41
N ALA A 301 -18.40 4.37 30.08
CA ALA A 301 -18.19 3.74 31.39
C ALA A 301 -19.15 4.21 32.50
N GLY A 302 -19.71 5.42 32.39
CA GLY A 302 -20.66 5.97 33.36
C GLY A 302 -22.15 5.82 32.98
N LEU A 303 -22.45 5.17 31.84
CA LEU A 303 -23.81 5.01 31.36
C LEU A 303 -24.47 3.74 31.91
N PRO A 304 -25.81 3.75 32.10
CA PRO A 304 -26.55 2.52 32.37
C PRO A 304 -26.34 1.45 31.30
N ALA A 305 -26.37 0.19 31.68
CA ALA A 305 -26.16 -0.94 30.75
C ALA A 305 -27.24 -1.03 29.65
N ASP A 306 -28.41 -0.48 29.88
CA ASP A 306 -29.52 -0.40 28.94
C ASP A 306 -29.49 0.87 28.04
N ASP A 307 -28.54 1.77 28.27
CA ASP A 307 -28.29 2.89 27.34
C ASP A 307 -27.92 2.36 25.96
N ALA A 308 -28.50 2.94 24.91
CA ALA A 308 -28.31 2.48 23.55
C ALA A 308 -26.84 2.55 23.10
N ARG A 309 -26.07 3.56 23.55
CA ARG A 309 -24.65 3.74 23.28
C ARG A 309 -23.80 2.69 24.00
N ALA A 310 -24.12 2.43 25.26
CA ALA A 310 -23.46 1.39 26.04
C ALA A 310 -23.64 0.00 25.40
N ARG A 311 -24.86 -0.32 24.95
CA ARG A 311 -25.15 -1.57 24.23
C ARG A 311 -24.41 -1.65 22.90
N LEU A 312 -24.31 -0.54 22.16
CA LEU A 312 -23.58 -0.49 20.90
C LEU A 312 -22.10 -0.80 21.12
N VAL A 313 -21.47 -0.20 22.12
CA VAL A 313 -20.06 -0.43 22.48
C VAL A 313 -19.85 -1.85 23.04
N ALA A 314 -20.80 -2.38 23.81
CA ALA A 314 -20.77 -3.79 24.24
C ALA A 314 -20.81 -4.75 23.04
N GLY A 315 -21.62 -4.44 22.03
CA GLY A 315 -21.64 -5.17 20.75
C GLY A 315 -20.29 -5.13 20.05
N LEU A 316 -19.63 -3.97 19.97
CA LEU A 316 -18.28 -3.86 19.44
C LEU A 316 -17.23 -4.63 20.26
N ALA A 317 -17.39 -4.69 21.58
CA ALA A 317 -16.47 -5.42 22.44
C ALA A 317 -16.60 -6.95 22.28
N SER A 318 -17.82 -7.46 22.06
CA SER A 318 -18.09 -8.88 21.84
C SER A 318 -17.81 -9.35 20.40
N TRP A 319 -17.78 -8.43 19.44
CA TRP A 319 -17.42 -8.73 18.05
C TRP A 319 -15.96 -9.14 17.96
N ASP A 320 -15.66 -10.16 17.15
CA ASP A 320 -14.29 -10.67 16.93
C ASP A 320 -13.38 -9.74 16.13
N GLY A 321 -13.92 -8.63 15.61
CA GLY A 321 -13.20 -7.68 14.77
C GLY A 321 -13.06 -8.11 13.31
N MET A 322 -13.87 -9.09 12.87
CA MET A 322 -13.82 -9.59 11.49
C MET A 322 -15.00 -9.05 10.67
N GLY A 323 -14.71 -8.34 9.59
CA GLY A 323 -15.70 -7.87 8.62
C GLY A 323 -16.13 -8.97 7.64
N THR A 324 -16.47 -10.15 8.16
CA THR A 324 -16.96 -11.24 7.33
C THR A 324 -18.40 -11.00 6.90
N SER A 325 -18.78 -11.63 5.79
CA SER A 325 -20.14 -11.54 5.25
C SER A 325 -20.61 -12.89 4.74
N ASP A 326 -21.90 -13.12 4.86
CA ASP A 326 -22.56 -14.20 4.13
C ASP A 326 -22.48 -13.92 2.61
N LYS A 327 -21.72 -14.75 1.91
CA LYS A 327 -21.47 -14.61 0.48
C LYS A 327 -22.74 -14.73 -0.37
N GLN A 328 -23.76 -15.43 0.12
CA GLN A 328 -25.01 -15.62 -0.60
C GLN A 328 -25.94 -14.43 -0.41
N SER A 329 -25.98 -13.86 0.78
CA SER A 329 -26.85 -12.74 1.09
C SER A 329 -26.25 -11.37 0.75
N GLY A 330 -24.90 -11.26 0.71
CA GLY A 330 -24.19 -9.99 0.51
C GLY A 330 -24.24 -9.04 1.72
N TYR A 331 -24.61 -9.53 2.90
CA TYR A 331 -24.64 -8.75 4.14
C TYR A 331 -23.52 -9.17 5.08
N TYR A 332 -23.05 -8.22 5.89
CA TYR A 332 -22.13 -8.53 6.98
C TYR A 332 -22.78 -9.47 8.01
N ASP A 333 -21.97 -10.37 8.56
CA ASP A 333 -22.38 -11.28 9.63
C ASP A 333 -22.61 -10.56 10.96
N ASN A 334 -22.07 -9.33 11.10
CA ASN A 334 -22.13 -8.51 12.31
C ASN A 334 -22.21 -7.02 11.95
N ALA A 335 -22.88 -6.23 12.80
CA ALA A 335 -22.98 -4.79 12.61
C ALA A 335 -21.67 -4.01 12.92
N GLY A 336 -20.67 -4.66 13.52
CA GLY A 336 -19.43 -4.05 13.98
C GLY A 336 -18.70 -3.19 12.94
N PRO A 337 -18.49 -3.65 11.69
CA PRO A 337 -17.83 -2.84 10.66
C PRO A 337 -18.53 -1.51 10.40
N ALA A 338 -19.85 -1.50 10.33
CA ALA A 338 -20.62 -0.28 10.07
C ALA A 338 -20.66 0.65 11.28
N VAL A 339 -20.73 0.11 12.48
CA VAL A 339 -20.70 0.90 13.73
C VAL A 339 -19.33 1.58 13.87
N MET A 340 -18.24 0.87 13.64
CA MET A 340 -16.88 1.45 13.67
C MET A 340 -16.70 2.54 12.61
N ASP A 341 -17.12 2.29 11.36
CA ASP A 341 -17.03 3.28 10.29
C ASP A 341 -17.86 4.53 10.58
N ALA A 342 -19.12 4.37 11.01
CA ALA A 342 -19.99 5.50 11.32
C ALA A 342 -19.44 6.35 12.48
N TRP A 343 -18.97 5.71 13.56
CA TRP A 343 -18.37 6.42 14.69
C TRP A 343 -17.07 7.13 14.28
N LEU A 344 -16.18 6.47 13.53
CA LEU A 344 -14.93 7.08 13.06
C LEU A 344 -15.19 8.31 12.19
N ARG A 345 -16.17 8.27 11.29
CA ARG A 345 -16.54 9.43 10.47
C ARG A 345 -17.05 10.58 11.32
N ALA A 346 -17.92 10.31 12.28
CA ALA A 346 -18.42 11.31 13.20
C ALA A 346 -17.29 11.93 14.05
N MET A 347 -16.37 11.09 14.56
CA MET A 347 -15.21 11.55 15.31
C MET A 347 -14.24 12.39 14.47
N LEU A 348 -13.90 11.94 13.27
CA LEU A 348 -13.02 12.70 12.37
C LEU A 348 -13.61 14.08 12.07
N LYS A 349 -14.93 14.15 11.85
CA LYS A 349 -15.63 15.42 11.63
C LYS A 349 -15.59 16.30 12.87
N ALA A 350 -15.88 15.75 14.03
CA ALA A 350 -15.95 16.49 15.29
C ALA A 350 -14.59 16.99 15.81
N THR A 351 -13.49 16.38 15.35
CA THR A 351 -12.13 16.68 15.87
C THR A 351 -11.21 17.34 14.86
N LEU A 352 -11.48 17.26 13.57
CA LEU A 352 -10.53 17.70 12.54
C LEU A 352 -11.15 18.65 11.50
N ALA A 353 -12.48 18.74 11.42
CA ALA A 353 -13.10 19.51 10.33
C ALA A 353 -12.93 21.01 10.48
N ASP A 354 -12.82 21.52 11.69
CA ASP A 354 -12.60 22.93 12.03
C ASP A 354 -11.12 23.32 12.06
N GLU A 355 -10.23 22.34 12.14
CA GLU A 355 -8.77 22.55 12.18
C GLU A 355 -8.14 22.73 10.79
N MET A 356 -8.90 22.52 9.73
CA MET A 356 -8.35 22.53 8.37
C MET A 356 -9.35 23.01 7.32
N PRO A 357 -8.89 23.51 6.14
CA PRO A 357 -9.78 23.85 5.03
C PRO A 357 -10.65 22.67 4.59
N ALA A 358 -11.89 22.94 4.21
CA ALA A 358 -12.89 21.91 3.89
C ALA A 358 -12.43 20.92 2.79
N ASP A 359 -11.76 21.42 1.74
CA ASP A 359 -11.23 20.56 0.68
C ASP A 359 -10.11 19.62 1.19
N PHE A 360 -9.27 20.12 2.10
CA PHE A 360 -8.24 19.30 2.71
C PHE A 360 -8.85 18.28 3.68
N PHE A 361 -9.83 18.69 4.50
CA PHE A 361 -10.57 17.76 5.37
C PHE A 361 -11.24 16.65 4.59
N LYS A 362 -11.91 16.96 3.49
CA LYS A 362 -12.53 15.97 2.61
C LYS A 362 -11.55 14.90 2.14
N TRP A 363 -10.34 15.32 1.76
CA TRP A 363 -9.28 14.40 1.38
C TRP A 363 -8.71 13.65 2.59
N TYR A 364 -8.45 14.36 3.70
CA TYR A 364 -7.82 13.82 4.91
C TYR A 364 -8.71 12.81 5.63
N SER A 365 -10.02 12.97 5.58
CA SER A 365 -11.02 12.08 6.19
C SER A 365 -11.49 10.96 5.26
N ALA A 366 -11.05 10.95 3.98
CA ALA A 366 -11.45 9.93 3.03
C ALA A 366 -10.87 8.56 3.41
N THR A 367 -11.64 7.51 3.16
CA THR A 367 -11.18 6.13 3.26
C THR A 367 -10.49 5.72 1.97
N GLY A 368 -9.23 5.30 2.05
CA GLY A 368 -8.41 4.95 0.89
C GLY A 368 -7.89 6.19 0.14
N TYR A 369 -7.19 5.96 -0.98
CA TYR A 369 -6.72 7.04 -1.83
C TYR A 369 -7.87 7.58 -2.69
N PRO A 370 -8.15 8.88 -2.68
CA PRO A 370 -9.16 9.48 -3.53
C PRO A 370 -8.64 9.62 -4.98
N THR A 371 -8.26 8.52 -5.61
CA THR A 371 -7.93 8.53 -7.04
C THR A 371 -9.16 8.12 -7.82
N GLN A 372 -9.71 9.04 -8.59
CA GLN A 372 -10.83 8.76 -9.50
C GLN A 372 -10.45 7.83 -10.66
N ALA A 373 -9.17 7.55 -10.84
CA ALA A 373 -8.62 6.82 -11.98
C ALA A 373 -8.43 5.32 -11.74
N ALA A 374 -8.39 4.87 -10.49
CA ALA A 374 -8.16 3.46 -10.16
C ALA A 374 -9.44 2.80 -9.66
N PRO A 375 -9.69 1.54 -10.01
CA PRO A 375 -10.67 0.70 -9.31
C PRO A 375 -10.35 0.67 -7.83
N ALA A 376 -11.34 0.37 -6.99
CA ALA A 376 -11.16 0.33 -5.54
C ALA A 376 -9.89 -0.45 -5.19
N THR A 377 -8.96 0.22 -4.54
CA THR A 377 -7.74 -0.43 -4.07
C THR A 377 -8.11 -1.43 -2.98
N GLY A 378 -7.36 -2.52 -2.84
CA GLY A 378 -7.56 -3.47 -1.75
C GLY A 378 -7.33 -2.88 -0.35
N SER A 379 -7.01 -1.59 -0.24
CA SER A 379 -6.72 -0.89 1.02
C SER A 379 -7.90 -0.03 1.47
N VAL A 380 -8.98 -0.64 1.91
CA VAL A 380 -10.20 0.08 2.36
C VAL A 380 -10.04 0.78 3.71
N ASN A 381 -8.98 0.50 4.45
CA ASN A 381 -8.79 0.97 5.84
C ASN A 381 -7.70 2.05 5.99
N LEU A 382 -7.19 2.61 4.89
CA LEU A 382 -6.27 3.74 4.92
C LEU A 382 -7.06 5.04 5.00
N THR A 383 -7.55 5.39 6.18
CA THR A 383 -8.03 6.74 6.47
C THR A 383 -6.88 7.51 7.10
N VAL A 384 -6.39 8.53 6.41
CA VAL A 384 -5.26 9.34 6.87
C VAL A 384 -5.55 9.96 8.24
N GLY A 385 -6.73 10.54 8.41
CA GLY A 385 -7.15 11.20 9.65
C GLY A 385 -7.20 10.29 10.89
N VAL A 386 -7.28 8.97 10.71
CA VAL A 386 -7.34 8.02 11.84
C VAL A 386 -6.09 8.11 12.73
N LYS A 387 -4.91 8.37 12.15
CA LYS A 387 -3.66 8.52 12.92
C LYS A 387 -3.69 9.76 13.79
N ALA A 388 -4.15 10.89 13.26
CA ALA A 388 -4.30 12.14 13.99
C ALA A 388 -5.37 12.00 15.09
N LEU A 389 -6.52 11.39 14.76
CA LEU A 389 -7.58 11.11 15.73
C LEU A 389 -7.09 10.24 16.89
N PHE A 390 -6.31 9.18 16.61
CA PHE A 390 -5.73 8.35 17.64
C PHE A 390 -4.80 9.19 18.57
N ASN A 391 -3.94 10.02 18.00
CA ASN A 391 -3.04 10.87 18.77
C ASN A 391 -3.81 11.89 19.61
N ALA A 392 -4.87 12.49 19.05
CA ALA A 392 -5.74 13.41 19.80
C ALA A 392 -6.41 12.72 21.00
N LEU A 393 -6.99 11.54 20.79
CA LEU A 393 -7.65 10.74 21.84
C LEU A 393 -6.66 10.21 22.90
N ALA A 394 -5.45 9.83 22.50
CA ALA A 394 -4.40 9.35 23.39
C ALA A 394 -3.75 10.50 24.19
N GLY A 395 -3.85 11.74 23.70
CA GLY A 395 -3.31 12.92 24.38
C GLY A 395 -1.82 12.77 24.68
N LYS A 396 -1.42 12.89 25.93
CA LYS A 396 -0.01 12.77 26.35
C LYS A 396 0.58 11.38 26.08
N ASP A 397 -0.25 10.35 26.09
CA ASP A 397 0.18 8.95 25.86
C ASP A 397 0.52 8.69 24.39
N ALA A 398 0.15 9.59 23.48
CA ALA A 398 0.54 9.52 22.08
C ALA A 398 2.05 9.72 21.86
N GLY A 399 2.75 10.35 22.83
CA GLY A 399 4.18 10.64 22.74
C GLY A 399 4.53 11.69 21.67
N VAL A 400 3.54 12.45 21.19
CA VAL A 400 3.69 13.56 20.24
C VAL A 400 3.12 14.84 20.86
N PRO A 401 3.69 16.03 20.54
CA PRO A 401 3.14 17.31 21.02
C PRO A 401 1.70 17.50 20.54
N GLN A 402 0.83 17.94 21.45
CA GLN A 402 -0.53 18.38 21.12
C GLN A 402 -0.50 19.88 20.85
N GLN A 403 -0.65 20.30 19.61
CA GLN A 403 -0.54 21.70 19.18
C GLN A 403 -1.89 22.39 18.98
N TYR A 404 -2.97 21.59 18.86
CA TYR A 404 -4.32 22.07 18.57
C TYR A 404 -5.29 21.57 19.63
N ASP A 405 -6.37 22.29 19.85
CA ASP A 405 -7.50 21.86 20.67
C ASP A 405 -8.52 21.07 19.85
N PHE A 406 -8.19 19.84 19.52
CA PHE A 406 -9.03 18.94 18.71
C PHE A 406 -10.42 18.65 19.29
N PHE A 407 -10.70 19.06 20.52
CA PHE A 407 -11.97 18.80 21.19
C PHE A 407 -12.72 20.07 21.60
N ASN A 408 -12.24 21.25 21.21
CA ASN A 408 -12.88 22.54 21.44
C ASN A 408 -13.24 22.78 22.92
N GLY A 409 -12.28 22.53 23.82
CA GLY A 409 -12.43 22.69 25.26
C GLY A 409 -13.28 21.59 25.93
N GLN A 410 -13.80 20.64 25.18
CA GLN A 410 -14.57 19.53 25.71
C GLN A 410 -13.67 18.35 26.11
N ARG A 411 -14.20 17.47 26.96
CA ARG A 411 -13.51 16.22 27.27
C ARG A 411 -13.64 15.25 26.08
N PRO A 412 -12.58 14.51 25.72
CA PRO A 412 -12.62 13.53 24.62
C PRO A 412 -13.77 12.51 24.73
N GLU A 413 -14.12 12.11 25.97
CA GLU A 413 -15.24 11.18 26.22
C GLU A 413 -16.59 11.80 25.85
N ALA A 414 -16.78 13.09 26.10
CA ALA A 414 -18.04 13.78 25.75
C ALA A 414 -18.19 13.89 24.23
N VAL A 415 -17.12 14.24 23.52
CA VAL A 415 -17.12 14.28 22.04
C VAL A 415 -17.33 12.87 21.46
N SER A 416 -16.73 11.85 22.06
CA SER A 416 -16.92 10.45 21.65
C SER A 416 -18.36 9.97 21.85
N LEU A 417 -19.03 10.39 22.92
CA LEU A 417 -20.45 10.09 23.14
C LEU A 417 -21.35 10.79 22.11
N ALA A 418 -21.10 12.06 21.82
CA ALA A 418 -21.84 12.79 20.78
C ALA A 418 -21.65 12.13 19.40
N ALA A 419 -20.44 11.70 19.09
CA ALA A 419 -20.16 10.94 17.87
C ALA A 419 -20.86 9.58 17.83
N LEU A 420 -21.03 8.91 18.98
CA LEU A 420 -21.84 7.68 19.07
C LEU A 420 -23.32 7.96 18.83
N ASP A 421 -23.86 9.08 19.32
CA ASP A 421 -25.25 9.50 19.05
C ASP A 421 -25.46 9.76 17.55
N GLU A 422 -24.50 10.46 16.87
CA GLU A 422 -24.56 10.70 15.43
C GLU A 422 -24.46 9.39 14.63
N ALA A 423 -23.58 8.49 15.04
CA ALA A 423 -23.41 7.17 14.41
C ALA A 423 -24.70 6.33 14.57
N LEU A 424 -25.24 6.25 15.77
CA LEU A 424 -26.47 5.52 16.06
C LEU A 424 -27.65 6.07 15.24
N ALA A 425 -27.84 7.39 15.23
CA ALA A 425 -28.90 8.03 14.45
C ALA A 425 -28.75 7.76 12.95
N THR A 426 -27.53 7.79 12.44
CA THR A 426 -27.21 7.50 11.02
C THR A 426 -27.59 6.06 10.67
N LEU A 427 -27.19 5.11 11.50
CA LEU A 427 -27.45 3.68 11.27
C LEU A 427 -28.92 3.33 11.47
N GLN A 428 -29.59 3.92 12.48
CA GLN A 428 -31.04 3.75 12.69
C GLN A 428 -31.85 4.28 11.51
N LYS A 429 -31.48 5.42 10.97
CA LYS A 429 -32.11 5.97 9.76
C LYS A 429 -31.96 5.04 8.55
N ALA A 430 -30.82 4.38 8.42
CA ALA A 430 -30.54 3.51 7.30
C ALA A 430 -31.11 2.10 7.44
N TYR A 431 -31.13 1.55 8.65
CA TYR A 431 -31.36 0.11 8.89
C TYR A 431 -32.48 -0.20 9.92
N GLY A 432 -33.11 0.82 10.50
CA GLY A 432 -34.20 0.65 11.52
C GLY A 432 -33.71 0.88 12.93
N GLN A 433 -34.67 0.99 13.86
CA GLN A 433 -34.44 1.44 15.24
C GLN A 433 -33.66 0.42 16.09
N ASP A 434 -33.85 -0.87 15.84
CA ASP A 434 -33.21 -1.93 16.63
C ASP A 434 -31.91 -2.42 16.01
N PRO A 435 -30.74 -2.16 16.64
CA PRO A 435 -29.45 -2.64 16.15
C PRO A 435 -29.35 -4.16 15.96
N ALA A 436 -30.13 -4.94 16.71
CA ALA A 436 -30.13 -6.40 16.61
C ALA A 436 -30.76 -6.89 15.29
N SER A 437 -31.57 -6.06 14.65
CA SER A 437 -32.27 -6.38 13.41
C SER A 437 -31.52 -5.86 12.16
N TRP A 438 -30.42 -5.15 12.31
CA TRP A 438 -29.73 -4.54 11.18
C TRP A 438 -29.16 -5.56 10.21
N ARG A 439 -29.49 -5.37 8.94
CA ARG A 439 -28.89 -6.08 7.82
C ARG A 439 -28.07 -5.09 6.99
N ILE A 440 -26.78 -5.10 7.21
CA ILE A 440 -25.86 -4.11 6.65
C ILE A 440 -25.19 -4.71 5.42
N PRO A 441 -25.43 -4.16 4.22
CA PRO A 441 -24.78 -4.65 3.00
C PRO A 441 -23.27 -4.56 3.11
N ALA A 442 -22.59 -5.66 2.81
CA ALA A 442 -21.14 -5.67 2.64
C ALA A 442 -20.78 -5.07 1.27
N PRO A 443 -19.88 -4.08 1.19
CA PRO A 443 -19.48 -3.52 -0.09
C PRO A 443 -18.91 -4.59 -1.01
N PRO A 444 -19.29 -4.62 -2.30
CA PRO A 444 -18.71 -5.58 -3.23
C PRO A 444 -17.25 -5.21 -3.54
N MET A 445 -16.42 -6.22 -3.72
CA MET A 445 -15.12 -6.07 -4.35
C MET A 445 -15.31 -6.16 -5.86
N VAL A 446 -14.86 -5.12 -6.57
CA VAL A 446 -15.09 -4.99 -8.02
C VAL A 446 -13.75 -5.02 -8.76
N PHE A 447 -13.65 -5.92 -9.73
CA PHE A 447 -12.54 -5.95 -10.69
C PHE A 447 -12.95 -5.19 -11.94
N ALA A 448 -12.44 -3.97 -12.08
CA ALA A 448 -12.82 -3.08 -13.16
C ALA A 448 -11.99 -3.33 -14.44
N PRO A 449 -12.58 -3.12 -15.63
CA PRO A 449 -11.89 -3.34 -16.90
C PRO A 449 -10.81 -2.30 -17.22
N LYS A 450 -10.67 -1.27 -16.40
CA LYS A 450 -9.65 -0.22 -16.57
C LYS A 450 -8.47 -0.51 -15.67
N ASN A 451 -7.28 -0.60 -16.24
CA ASN A 451 -6.05 -0.65 -15.49
C ASN A 451 -5.22 0.63 -15.70
N PHE A 452 -4.34 0.95 -14.76
CA PHE A 452 -3.54 2.19 -14.82
C PHE A 452 -2.43 2.16 -15.88
N LEU A 453 -2.13 1.01 -16.47
CA LEU A 453 -1.20 0.90 -17.59
C LEU A 453 -1.85 1.26 -18.94
N GLY A 454 -3.16 1.49 -18.96
CA GLY A 454 -3.89 1.80 -20.17
C GLY A 454 -3.93 0.66 -21.19
N VAL A 455 -3.69 -0.58 -20.75
CA VAL A 455 -3.76 -1.75 -21.64
C VAL A 455 -5.20 -1.93 -22.12
N PRO A 456 -5.45 -1.99 -23.44
CA PRO A 456 -6.79 -2.20 -23.96
C PRO A 456 -7.40 -3.49 -23.43
N GLN A 457 -8.65 -3.40 -22.99
CA GLN A 457 -9.45 -4.56 -22.61
C GLN A 457 -10.33 -4.93 -23.80
N ALA A 458 -10.56 -6.20 -23.98
CA ALA A 458 -11.43 -6.68 -25.04
C ALA A 458 -12.89 -6.32 -24.80
N ASP A 459 -13.32 -6.38 -23.57
CA ASP A 459 -14.63 -5.92 -23.13
C ASP A 459 -14.45 -4.93 -21.98
N ASP A 460 -14.51 -3.64 -22.29
CA ASP A 460 -14.41 -2.56 -21.30
C ASP A 460 -15.67 -2.43 -20.42
N LYS A 461 -16.69 -3.25 -20.66
CA LYS A 461 -17.92 -3.33 -19.88
C LYS A 461 -17.92 -4.51 -18.92
N ALA A 462 -17.01 -5.46 -19.09
CA ALA A 462 -16.93 -6.62 -18.22
C ALA A 462 -16.46 -6.23 -16.82
N VAL A 463 -17.39 -6.15 -15.90
CA VAL A 463 -17.14 -5.91 -14.47
C VAL A 463 -17.39 -7.22 -13.73
N LEU A 464 -16.34 -7.76 -13.12
CA LEU A 464 -16.45 -8.89 -12.22
C LEU A 464 -16.62 -8.35 -10.79
N SER A 465 -17.61 -8.84 -10.07
CA SER A 465 -17.84 -8.41 -8.70
C SER A 465 -17.95 -9.60 -7.75
N TYR A 466 -17.63 -9.36 -6.49
CA TYR A 466 -17.72 -10.31 -5.42
C TYR A 466 -18.39 -9.66 -4.20
N PRO A 467 -19.31 -10.36 -3.48
CA PRO A 467 -20.14 -9.72 -2.47
C PRO A 467 -19.41 -9.20 -1.24
N ALA A 468 -18.17 -9.60 -1.01
CA ALA A 468 -17.44 -9.19 0.19
C ALA A 468 -16.14 -8.50 -0.14
N THR A 469 -15.95 -7.29 0.35
CA THR A 469 -14.67 -6.61 0.31
C THR A 469 -13.64 -7.34 1.18
N GLN A 470 -12.46 -7.57 0.61
CA GLN A 470 -11.32 -8.18 1.27
C GLN A 470 -10.14 -7.21 1.22
N ASN A 471 -9.57 -6.87 2.37
CA ASN A 471 -8.37 -6.03 2.45
C ASN A 471 -7.12 -6.89 2.31
N ARG A 472 -6.86 -7.38 1.10
CA ARG A 472 -5.74 -8.27 0.79
C ARG A 472 -5.00 -7.85 -0.48
N GLY A 473 -3.88 -8.49 -0.75
CA GLY A 473 -3.16 -8.32 -2.00
C GLY A 473 -4.02 -8.59 -3.23
N THR A 474 -3.83 -7.82 -4.28
CA THR A 474 -4.45 -8.05 -5.59
C THR A 474 -4.02 -9.40 -6.17
N GLU A 475 -2.78 -9.79 -5.88
CA GLU A 475 -2.26 -11.14 -5.96
C GLU A 475 -1.75 -11.58 -4.59
N ASN A 476 -1.66 -12.87 -4.35
CA ASN A 476 -0.94 -13.42 -3.20
C ASN A 476 -0.03 -14.55 -3.66
N ASN A 477 1.18 -14.55 -3.14
CA ASN A 477 2.13 -15.63 -3.37
C ASN A 477 2.81 -16.05 -2.06
N MET A 478 3.22 -17.29 -2.02
CA MET A 478 3.99 -17.86 -0.91
C MET A 478 5.05 -18.80 -1.45
N THR A 479 6.27 -18.62 -0.97
CA THR A 479 7.38 -19.54 -1.22
C THR A 479 7.82 -20.19 0.09
N VAL A 480 8.10 -21.48 0.02
CA VAL A 480 8.57 -22.30 1.14
C VAL A 480 9.84 -23.02 0.72
N PHE A 481 10.91 -22.83 1.47
CA PHE A 481 12.09 -23.67 1.43
C PHE A 481 12.04 -24.66 2.58
N ASP A 482 12.15 -25.93 2.30
CA ASP A 482 12.22 -27.02 3.29
C ASP A 482 13.26 -28.08 2.89
N GLY A 483 13.37 -29.13 3.66
CA GLY A 483 14.33 -30.23 3.36
C GLY A 483 14.07 -30.97 2.04
N LYS A 484 13.00 -30.64 1.32
CA LYS A 484 12.63 -31.21 0.01
C LYS A 484 12.89 -30.24 -1.15
N GLY A 485 13.37 -29.03 -0.86
CA GLY A 485 13.63 -27.98 -1.84
C GLY A 485 12.65 -26.82 -1.77
N VAL A 486 12.49 -26.10 -2.88
CA VAL A 486 11.60 -24.94 -3.00
C VAL A 486 10.21 -25.34 -3.50
N ARG A 487 9.18 -24.79 -2.89
CA ARG A 487 7.79 -24.89 -3.35
C ARG A 487 7.15 -23.52 -3.30
N ALA A 488 6.36 -23.20 -4.32
CA ALA A 488 5.63 -21.96 -4.37
C ALA A 488 4.17 -22.17 -4.77
N VAL A 489 3.32 -21.28 -4.27
CA VAL A 489 1.91 -21.16 -4.65
C VAL A 489 1.58 -19.69 -4.88
N ASP A 490 0.63 -19.43 -5.76
CA ASP A 490 0.10 -18.09 -5.98
C ASP A 490 -1.40 -18.09 -6.31
N VAL A 491 -1.98 -16.91 -6.37
CA VAL A 491 -3.27 -16.64 -6.98
C VAL A 491 -3.27 -15.21 -7.52
N VAL A 492 -3.64 -15.05 -8.79
CA VAL A 492 -3.61 -13.80 -9.55
C VAL A 492 -5.01 -13.49 -10.07
N ALA A 493 -5.78 -12.73 -9.29
CA ALA A 493 -7.18 -12.47 -9.59
C ALA A 493 -7.39 -11.29 -10.56
N PRO A 494 -8.40 -11.35 -11.41
CA PRO A 494 -9.36 -12.45 -11.59
C PRO A 494 -8.82 -13.56 -12.49
N GLY A 495 -7.77 -13.31 -13.23
CA GLY A 495 -7.03 -14.13 -14.16
C GLY A 495 -6.00 -13.26 -14.88
N GLN A 496 -5.01 -13.87 -15.50
CA GLN A 496 -3.85 -13.15 -16.04
C GLN A 496 -3.90 -12.88 -17.55
N SER A 497 -5.03 -13.14 -18.22
CA SER A 497 -5.21 -12.87 -19.64
C SER A 497 -6.38 -11.92 -19.88
N GLY A 498 -6.12 -10.83 -20.61
CA GLY A 498 -7.16 -9.96 -21.19
C GLY A 498 -7.35 -10.18 -22.67
N PHE A 499 -6.73 -11.22 -23.23
CA PHE A 499 -6.80 -11.50 -24.65
C PHE A 499 -8.20 -11.92 -25.06
N VAL A 500 -8.69 -11.31 -26.16
CA VAL A 500 -9.90 -11.74 -26.86
C VAL A 500 -9.55 -11.95 -28.32
N ALA A 501 -9.97 -13.09 -28.83
CA ALA A 501 -9.79 -13.43 -30.21
C ALA A 501 -10.60 -12.51 -31.16
N PRO A 502 -10.26 -12.42 -32.44
CA PRO A 502 -10.99 -11.58 -33.39
C PRO A 502 -12.49 -11.89 -33.52
N ASP A 503 -12.92 -13.10 -33.18
CA ASP A 503 -14.32 -13.50 -33.11
C ASP A 503 -15.05 -13.10 -31.82
N GLY A 504 -14.38 -12.40 -30.92
CA GLY A 504 -14.93 -11.98 -29.63
C GLY A 504 -14.77 -13.01 -28.50
N THR A 505 -14.11 -14.14 -28.75
CA THR A 505 -13.91 -15.17 -27.72
C THR A 505 -12.85 -14.75 -26.72
N ALA A 506 -13.24 -14.62 -25.44
CA ALA A 506 -12.29 -14.33 -24.37
C ALA A 506 -11.43 -15.54 -24.03
N SER A 507 -10.17 -15.29 -23.65
CA SER A 507 -9.31 -16.34 -23.12
C SER A 507 -9.93 -17.00 -21.89
N VAL A 508 -9.75 -18.31 -21.76
CA VAL A 508 -10.15 -19.04 -20.54
C VAL A 508 -9.46 -18.52 -19.28
N HIS A 509 -8.31 -17.86 -19.44
CA HIS A 509 -7.53 -17.26 -18.36
C HIS A 509 -7.94 -15.82 -17.99
N THR A 510 -9.07 -15.34 -18.49
CA THR A 510 -9.59 -14.01 -18.14
C THR A 510 -10.17 -13.99 -16.72
N ARG A 511 -10.72 -15.12 -16.25
CA ARG A 511 -11.38 -15.21 -14.93
C ARG A 511 -11.18 -16.55 -14.22
N ASP A 512 -10.26 -17.37 -14.65
CA ASP A 512 -10.05 -18.73 -14.13
C ASP A 512 -9.53 -18.75 -12.68
N GLN A 513 -9.05 -17.65 -12.15
CA GLN A 513 -8.59 -17.51 -10.77
C GLN A 513 -9.53 -16.70 -9.88
N PHE A 514 -10.67 -16.25 -10.40
CA PHE A 514 -11.60 -15.39 -9.66
C PHE A 514 -12.17 -16.10 -8.43
N ASP A 515 -12.73 -17.30 -8.61
CA ASP A 515 -13.29 -18.08 -7.51
C ASP A 515 -12.20 -18.59 -6.54
N LEU A 516 -11.06 -19.00 -7.10
CA LEU A 516 -9.89 -19.42 -6.32
C LEU A 516 -9.43 -18.31 -5.36
N TYR A 517 -9.31 -17.08 -5.86
CA TYR A 517 -8.97 -15.93 -5.04
C TYR A 517 -10.01 -15.68 -3.95
N ASN A 518 -11.29 -15.65 -4.32
CA ASN A 518 -12.38 -15.36 -3.40
C ASN A 518 -12.53 -16.38 -2.26
N GLN A 519 -12.10 -17.61 -2.49
CA GLN A 519 -12.11 -18.68 -1.50
C GLN A 519 -10.81 -18.80 -0.72
N PHE A 520 -9.86 -17.88 -0.90
CA PHE A 520 -8.50 -17.95 -0.34
C PHE A 520 -7.73 -19.21 -0.74
N GLY A 521 -8.10 -19.80 -1.89
CA GLY A 521 -7.34 -20.86 -2.52
C GLY A 521 -6.09 -20.34 -3.22
N ASN A 522 -5.28 -21.27 -3.69
CA ASN A 522 -4.07 -21.00 -4.46
C ASN A 522 -3.82 -22.10 -5.48
N LYS A 523 -2.95 -21.81 -6.43
CA LYS A 523 -2.43 -22.81 -7.38
C LYS A 523 -0.94 -22.99 -7.20
N ARG A 524 -0.43 -24.17 -7.56
CA ARG A 524 1.00 -24.44 -7.59
C ARG A 524 1.68 -23.59 -8.65
N VAL A 525 2.85 -23.08 -8.32
CA VAL A 525 3.79 -22.47 -9.26
C VAL A 525 4.84 -23.51 -9.61
N TRP A 526 4.92 -23.90 -10.89
CA TRP A 526 5.87 -24.88 -11.38
C TRP A 526 7.22 -24.21 -11.63
N PHE A 527 8.30 -24.79 -11.14
CA PHE A 527 9.63 -24.18 -11.20
C PHE A 527 10.58 -24.91 -12.16
N THR A 528 10.73 -26.23 -12.00
CA THR A 528 11.69 -26.96 -12.82
C THR A 528 11.16 -27.20 -14.24
N ASP A 529 12.08 -27.27 -15.22
CA ASP A 529 11.72 -27.59 -16.62
C ASP A 529 10.89 -28.89 -16.73
N ALA A 530 11.23 -29.88 -15.93
CA ALA A 530 10.49 -31.14 -15.86
C ALA A 530 9.05 -30.95 -15.36
N GLU A 531 8.86 -30.18 -14.28
CA GLU A 531 7.52 -29.88 -13.76
C GLU A 531 6.70 -29.06 -14.78
N VAL A 532 7.32 -28.05 -15.41
CA VAL A 532 6.65 -27.21 -16.41
C VAL A 532 6.21 -28.05 -17.60
N ARG A 533 7.09 -28.89 -18.16
CA ARG A 533 6.76 -29.77 -19.31
C ARG A 533 5.69 -30.78 -18.95
N ALA A 534 5.73 -31.36 -17.76
CA ALA A 534 4.74 -32.33 -17.31
C ALA A 534 3.33 -31.74 -17.16
N ASN A 535 3.22 -30.43 -16.94
CA ASN A 535 1.97 -29.72 -16.69
C ASN A 535 1.58 -28.73 -17.81
N ALA A 536 2.39 -28.61 -18.88
CA ALA A 536 2.12 -27.73 -19.99
C ALA A 536 0.91 -28.24 -20.82
N LYS A 537 -0.01 -27.32 -21.14
CA LYS A 537 -1.12 -27.58 -22.08
C LYS A 537 -0.68 -27.44 -23.54
N SER A 538 0.27 -26.56 -23.79
CA SER A 538 0.84 -26.32 -25.12
C SER A 538 2.31 -25.94 -25.01
N VAL A 539 3.06 -26.23 -26.07
CA VAL A 539 4.46 -25.80 -26.20
C VAL A 539 4.62 -25.19 -27.58
N GLU A 540 5.18 -23.99 -27.60
CA GLU A 540 5.46 -23.27 -28.85
C GLU A 540 6.97 -23.00 -28.95
N THR A 541 7.51 -23.11 -30.16
CA THR A 541 8.91 -22.80 -30.46
C THR A 541 8.98 -21.58 -31.36
N LEU A 542 9.53 -20.50 -30.85
CA LEU A 542 9.82 -19.30 -31.64
C LEU A 542 11.26 -19.41 -32.20
N ARG A 543 11.43 -19.13 -33.48
CA ARG A 543 12.72 -19.04 -34.15
C ARG A 543 12.85 -17.64 -34.72
N TYR A 544 13.97 -16.99 -34.46
CA TYR A 544 14.27 -15.63 -34.93
C TYR A 544 15.21 -15.69 -36.13
#